data_a606b01b400ccf2d56c8a0aabfc1161b
#
_entry.id   a606b01b400ccf2d56c8a0aabfc1161b
#
_cell.length_a   1.000
_cell.length_b   1.000
_cell.length_c   1.000
_cell.angle_alpha   90.00
_cell.angle_beta   90.00
_cell.angle_gamma   90.00
#
_symmetry.space_group_name_H-M   'P 1'
#
loop_
_entity.id
_entity.type
_entity.pdbx_description
1 polymer ?
#
loop_
_entity_poly.entity_id
_entity_poly.type
_entity_poly.pdbx_seq_one_letter_code
_entity_poly.pdbx_strand_id
1 'polypeptide(L)'
;MAIRCGIVGLPNVGKSTLFNALTRAQIAAENYPFCTIDPNVGVVAVPDPRLQQLADIVHSEKVIPTAVEFVDIAGLVAGASQGEGLGNKFLAHIRETDAIAHVVRCFESTDIVHVAGKVDPIADIEVIDTELALADMSAVERAIDRAAKASKGGDKDAIRKHALYERVKKHLDDVKPVRGMQLTLEERLDIRELQLLTAKPVMYVANVSESGFTNNPLLAAVEKRAAGEGAVVVAVCAAIEAEIAQLDEADRADFLKELGLAEPGLDRVIRGGYTLLGLLTYFTVGPKETRAWTVRKGSTAPQAAGVIHTDFEHGFIRAEVIAFADYIAGKGEAGAKEAGKLRLEGKEYIVKEGDVMHFRFNV
;
A
#
# COMPACT_ATOMS: atom_id res chain seq x y z
N MET A 1 -13.76 -1.93 4.41
CA MET A 1 -12.93 -3.03 3.84
C MET A 1 -11.50 -2.73 4.20
N ALA A 2 -10.79 -3.72 4.76
CA ALA A 2 -9.36 -3.60 4.99
C ALA A 2 -8.63 -3.43 3.64
N ILE A 3 -7.61 -2.60 3.61
CA ILE A 3 -6.85 -2.28 2.40
C ILE A 3 -5.60 -3.13 2.42
N ARG A 4 -5.37 -3.90 1.34
CA ARG A 4 -4.39 -4.98 1.28
C ARG A 4 -3.26 -4.69 0.32
N CYS A 5 -2.02 -4.86 0.78
CA CYS A 5 -0.81 -4.86 -0.05
C CYS A 5 -0.28 -6.29 -0.19
N GLY A 6 -0.25 -6.82 -1.40
CA GLY A 6 0.28 -8.17 -1.68
C GLY A 6 1.79 -8.15 -1.80
N ILE A 7 2.49 -8.99 -1.02
CA ILE A 7 3.93 -9.17 -1.16
C ILE A 7 4.18 -10.27 -2.18
N VAL A 8 4.83 -9.92 -3.28
CA VAL A 8 5.19 -10.86 -4.36
C VAL A 8 6.69 -10.88 -4.59
N GLY A 9 7.20 -11.92 -5.22
CA GLY A 9 8.60 -12.06 -5.59
C GLY A 9 8.92 -13.50 -5.96
N LEU A 10 10.01 -13.71 -6.69
CA LEU A 10 10.52 -15.03 -7.03
C LEU A 10 10.97 -15.79 -5.77
N PRO A 11 11.15 -17.11 -5.84
CA PRO A 11 11.74 -17.86 -4.74
C PRO A 11 13.15 -17.33 -4.37
N ASN A 12 13.49 -17.40 -3.08
CA ASN A 12 14.81 -17.06 -2.54
C ASN A 12 15.23 -15.58 -2.67
N VAL A 13 14.28 -14.65 -2.88
CA VAL A 13 14.55 -13.19 -2.89
C VAL A 13 14.47 -12.55 -1.49
N GLY A 14 14.10 -13.32 -0.45
CA GLY A 14 13.93 -12.82 0.92
C GLY A 14 12.49 -12.46 1.30
N LYS A 15 11.51 -12.82 0.45
CA LYS A 15 10.09 -12.50 0.65
C LYS A 15 9.55 -13.00 2.00
N SER A 16 9.73 -14.28 2.33
CA SER A 16 9.25 -14.87 3.58
C SER A 16 9.96 -14.31 4.82
N THR A 17 11.25 -14.00 4.70
CA THR A 17 12.00 -13.32 5.77
C THR A 17 11.42 -11.96 6.06
N LEU A 18 11.15 -11.17 5.02
CA LEU A 18 10.53 -9.85 5.14
C LEU A 18 9.12 -9.94 5.73
N PHE A 19 8.28 -10.86 5.23
CA PHE A 19 6.92 -11.05 5.75
C PHE A 19 6.91 -11.47 7.22
N ASN A 20 7.78 -12.42 7.60
CA ASN A 20 7.91 -12.85 8.99
C ASN A 20 8.39 -11.71 9.92
N ALA A 21 9.28 -10.85 9.45
CA ALA A 21 9.71 -9.68 10.21
C ALA A 21 8.56 -8.66 10.35
N LEU A 22 7.78 -8.40 9.29
CA LEU A 22 6.58 -7.57 9.33
C LEU A 22 5.54 -8.12 10.31
N THR A 23 5.28 -9.43 10.30
CA THR A 23 4.25 -10.05 11.13
C THR A 23 4.66 -10.18 12.61
N ARG A 24 5.95 -10.15 12.94
CA ARG A 24 6.39 -10.05 14.34
C ARG A 24 6.06 -8.70 14.98
N ALA A 25 5.99 -7.65 14.17
CA ALA A 25 5.53 -6.31 14.59
C ALA A 25 3.99 -6.19 14.61
N GLN A 26 3.25 -7.32 14.57
CA GLN A 26 1.77 -7.33 14.56
C GLN A 26 1.19 -6.66 15.80
N ILE A 27 0.18 -5.84 15.55
CA ILE A 27 -0.66 -5.30 16.61
C ILE A 27 -1.60 -6.41 17.09
N ALA A 28 -1.88 -6.46 18.38
CA ALA A 28 -2.90 -7.34 18.92
C ALA A 28 -4.24 -7.11 18.17
N ALA A 29 -4.75 -8.16 17.53
CA ALA A 29 -5.96 -8.11 16.69
C ALA A 29 -7.20 -7.58 17.44
N GLU A 30 -7.17 -7.59 18.77
CA GLU A 30 -8.22 -7.08 19.66
C GLU A 30 -8.52 -5.58 19.47
N ASN A 31 -7.55 -4.80 18.97
CA ASN A 31 -7.71 -3.36 18.73
C ASN A 31 -8.31 -3.04 17.35
N TYR A 32 -8.48 -4.05 16.47
CA TYR A 32 -8.99 -3.86 15.12
C TYR A 32 -10.15 -4.82 14.85
N PRO A 33 -11.41 -4.38 15.06
CA PRO A 33 -12.57 -5.16 14.70
C PRO A 33 -12.54 -5.44 13.17
N PHE A 34 -12.80 -6.70 12.79
CA PHE A 34 -12.80 -7.21 11.41
C PHE A 34 -11.47 -7.75 10.85
N CYS A 35 -10.39 -7.91 11.65
CA CYS A 35 -9.22 -8.63 11.20
C CYS A 35 -9.48 -10.14 11.20
N THR A 36 -9.43 -10.75 10.02
CA THR A 36 -9.47 -12.22 9.88
C THR A 36 -8.09 -12.77 10.24
N ILE A 37 -8.03 -13.78 11.11
CA ILE A 37 -6.78 -14.50 11.40
C ILE A 37 -6.55 -15.47 10.23
N ASP A 38 -5.78 -14.99 9.23
CA ASP A 38 -5.29 -15.80 8.12
C ASP A 38 -3.76 -15.89 8.28
N PRO A 39 -3.15 -17.09 8.22
CA PRO A 39 -1.71 -17.25 8.39
C PRO A 39 -0.86 -16.49 7.36
N ASN A 40 -1.45 -16.11 6.24
CA ASN A 40 -0.78 -15.36 5.18
C ASN A 40 -1.10 -13.84 5.21
N VAL A 41 -1.79 -13.35 6.23
CA VAL A 41 -2.14 -11.92 6.37
C VAL A 41 -1.51 -11.36 7.63
N GLY A 42 -0.66 -10.35 7.46
CA GLY A 42 -0.05 -9.59 8.55
C GLY A 42 -0.72 -8.22 8.68
N VAL A 43 -1.29 -7.93 9.84
CA VAL A 43 -1.83 -6.60 10.17
C VAL A 43 -0.79 -5.84 10.95
N VAL A 44 -0.25 -4.78 10.36
CA VAL A 44 0.85 -4.02 10.94
C VAL A 44 0.48 -2.56 11.17
N ALA A 45 0.95 -2.01 12.31
CA ALA A 45 0.78 -0.59 12.59
C ALA A 45 1.51 0.25 11.56
N VAL A 46 0.90 1.35 11.15
CA VAL A 46 1.60 2.39 10.38
C VAL A 46 2.37 3.27 11.37
N PRO A 47 3.71 3.30 11.30
CA PRO A 47 4.51 4.15 12.18
C PRO A 47 4.23 5.62 11.90
N ASP A 48 3.69 6.31 12.91
CA ASP A 48 3.39 7.74 12.83
C ASP A 48 3.70 8.44 14.15
N PRO A 49 4.83 9.17 14.24
CA PRO A 49 5.23 9.84 15.47
C PRO A 49 4.27 10.96 15.89
N ARG A 50 3.43 11.46 15.00
CA ARG A 50 2.44 12.50 15.30
C ARG A 50 1.39 12.02 16.29
N LEU A 51 1.05 10.73 16.24
CA LEU A 51 0.04 10.14 17.11
C LEU A 51 0.44 10.24 18.59
N GLN A 52 1.68 9.92 18.93
CA GLN A 52 2.20 10.04 20.30
C GLN A 52 2.26 11.50 20.74
N GLN A 53 2.72 12.43 19.88
CA GLN A 53 2.77 13.85 20.19
C GLN A 53 1.38 14.43 20.52
N LEU A 54 0.33 13.99 19.82
CA LEU A 54 -1.06 14.37 20.10
C LEU A 54 -1.54 13.79 21.44
N ALA A 55 -1.23 12.52 21.70
CA ALA A 55 -1.64 11.83 22.94
C ALA A 55 -0.99 12.45 24.16
N ASP A 56 0.27 12.87 24.08
CA ASP A 56 1.02 13.49 25.17
C ASP A 56 0.40 14.83 25.61
N ILE A 57 -0.15 15.61 24.67
CA ILE A 57 -0.81 16.91 24.97
C ILE A 57 -2.06 16.73 25.85
N VAL A 58 -2.85 15.69 25.58
CA VAL A 58 -4.13 15.46 26.28
C VAL A 58 -4.04 14.33 27.32
N HIS A 59 -2.87 13.72 27.47
CA HIS A 59 -2.61 12.60 28.40
C HIS A 59 -3.60 11.44 28.19
N SER A 60 -3.73 10.99 26.94
CA SER A 60 -4.68 9.94 26.55
C SER A 60 -4.39 8.62 27.26
N GLU A 61 -5.43 7.96 27.76
CA GLU A 61 -5.33 6.63 28.36
C GLU A 61 -4.97 5.54 27.35
N LYS A 62 -5.41 5.72 26.09
CA LYS A 62 -5.16 4.78 24.98
C LYS A 62 -4.67 5.52 23.75
N VAL A 63 -3.67 4.92 23.09
CA VAL A 63 -3.10 5.41 21.82
C VAL A 63 -3.24 4.30 20.79
N ILE A 64 -4.02 4.56 19.74
CA ILE A 64 -4.34 3.52 18.73
C ILE A 64 -3.84 3.99 17.36
N PRO A 65 -2.78 3.36 16.80
CA PRO A 65 -2.28 3.67 15.46
C PRO A 65 -3.26 3.20 14.39
N THR A 66 -3.10 3.66 13.17
CA THR A 66 -3.73 3.01 12.01
C THR A 66 -2.95 1.77 11.58
N ALA A 67 -3.56 0.93 10.77
CA ALA A 67 -2.95 -0.32 10.31
C ALA A 67 -3.13 -0.53 8.80
N VAL A 68 -2.24 -1.33 8.23
CA VAL A 68 -2.32 -1.82 6.86
C VAL A 68 -2.14 -3.34 6.86
N GLU A 69 -2.86 -4.01 5.95
CA GLU A 69 -2.71 -5.46 5.78
C GLU A 69 -1.68 -5.76 4.69
N PHE A 70 -0.69 -6.60 5.03
CA PHE A 70 0.19 -7.23 4.08
C PHE A 70 -0.20 -8.69 3.90
N VAL A 71 -0.25 -9.15 2.65
CA VAL A 71 -0.60 -10.53 2.31
C VAL A 71 0.62 -11.21 1.70
N ASP A 72 1.11 -12.29 2.33
CA ASP A 72 2.16 -13.11 1.72
C ASP A 72 1.58 -13.94 0.58
N ILE A 73 1.95 -13.60 -0.63
CA ILE A 73 1.53 -14.33 -1.81
C ILE A 73 2.65 -15.30 -2.19
N ALA A 74 2.32 -16.59 -2.18
CA ALA A 74 3.28 -17.66 -2.49
C ALA A 74 4.04 -17.35 -3.79
N GLY A 75 5.37 -17.61 -3.79
CA GLY A 75 6.24 -17.21 -4.89
C GLY A 75 5.82 -17.78 -6.25
N LEU A 76 5.92 -16.95 -7.26
CA LEU A 76 5.68 -17.30 -8.65
C LEU A 76 6.89 -18.05 -9.21
N VAL A 77 6.66 -19.06 -10.03
CA VAL A 77 7.64 -19.65 -10.96
C VAL A 77 7.19 -19.34 -12.38
N ALA A 78 8.11 -19.12 -13.29
CA ALA A 78 7.83 -18.91 -14.70
C ALA A 78 6.88 -19.98 -15.26
N GLY A 79 5.89 -19.59 -16.09
CA GLY A 79 4.87 -20.50 -16.63
C GLY A 79 3.64 -20.70 -15.75
N ALA A 80 3.49 -19.94 -14.69
CA ALA A 80 2.38 -20.07 -13.75
C ALA A 80 1.01 -19.70 -14.37
N SER A 81 0.97 -18.82 -15.35
CA SER A 81 -0.25 -18.44 -16.06
C SER A 81 -0.79 -19.53 -17.00
N GLN A 82 0.09 -20.49 -17.39
CA GLN A 82 -0.26 -21.58 -18.31
C GLN A 82 -0.49 -22.93 -17.60
N GLY A 83 -0.16 -23.02 -16.29
CA GLY A 83 -0.23 -24.23 -15.50
C GLY A 83 -1.51 -24.39 -14.70
N GLU A 84 -1.98 -25.65 -14.55
CA GLU A 84 -3.03 -25.98 -13.58
C GLU A 84 -2.45 -25.95 -12.15
N GLY A 85 -3.09 -25.21 -11.22
CA GLY A 85 -2.82 -25.30 -9.79
C GLY A 85 -2.20 -24.05 -9.14
N LEU A 86 -0.91 -24.05 -8.80
CA LEU A 86 -0.28 -23.01 -7.96
C LEU A 86 -0.27 -21.62 -8.59
N GLY A 87 -0.09 -21.50 -9.92
CA GLY A 87 -0.09 -20.22 -10.61
C GLY A 87 -1.44 -19.52 -10.59
N ASN A 88 -2.53 -20.28 -10.78
CA ASN A 88 -3.88 -19.71 -10.70
C ASN A 88 -4.22 -19.21 -9.28
N LYS A 89 -3.73 -19.89 -8.23
CA LYS A 89 -3.90 -19.43 -6.84
C LYS A 89 -3.11 -18.15 -6.60
N PHE A 90 -1.88 -18.05 -7.09
CA PHE A 90 -1.06 -16.84 -7.03
C PHE A 90 -1.79 -15.64 -7.65
N LEU A 91 -2.28 -15.77 -8.88
CA LEU A 91 -3.01 -14.73 -9.58
C LEU A 91 -4.33 -14.36 -8.88
N ALA A 92 -5.03 -15.35 -8.28
CA ALA A 92 -6.23 -15.10 -7.49
C ALA A 92 -5.93 -14.27 -6.25
N HIS A 93 -4.88 -14.60 -5.50
CA HIS A 93 -4.48 -13.83 -4.32
C HIS A 93 -4.08 -12.39 -4.68
N ILE A 94 -3.34 -12.18 -5.80
CA ILE A 94 -3.05 -10.81 -6.26
C ILE A 94 -4.34 -10.05 -6.58
N ARG A 95 -5.36 -10.69 -7.17
CA ARG A 95 -6.64 -10.01 -7.46
C ARG A 95 -7.30 -9.45 -6.20
N GLU A 96 -7.16 -10.11 -5.08
CA GLU A 96 -7.74 -9.72 -3.78
C GLU A 96 -6.99 -8.57 -3.10
N THR A 97 -5.82 -8.17 -3.60
CA THR A 97 -5.04 -7.05 -3.04
C THR A 97 -5.29 -5.75 -3.79
N ASP A 98 -5.06 -4.61 -3.14
CA ASP A 98 -5.22 -3.27 -3.74
C ASP A 98 -3.92 -2.76 -4.38
N ALA A 99 -2.75 -3.23 -3.91
CA ALA A 99 -1.42 -2.87 -4.41
C ALA A 99 -0.45 -4.04 -4.27
N ILE A 100 0.71 -3.93 -4.91
CA ILE A 100 1.76 -4.95 -4.93
C ILE A 100 3.06 -4.38 -4.35
N ALA A 101 3.62 -5.05 -3.33
CA ALA A 101 4.99 -4.89 -2.87
C ALA A 101 5.85 -5.98 -3.52
N HIS A 102 6.60 -5.63 -4.55
CA HIS A 102 7.42 -6.56 -5.31
C HIS A 102 8.82 -6.65 -4.71
N VAL A 103 9.10 -7.74 -4.00
CA VAL A 103 10.42 -8.00 -3.42
C VAL A 103 11.37 -8.51 -4.49
N VAL A 104 12.48 -7.82 -4.68
CA VAL A 104 13.52 -8.18 -5.65
C VAL A 104 14.87 -8.32 -4.96
N ARG A 105 15.65 -9.32 -5.37
CA ARG A 105 16.97 -9.59 -4.81
C ARG A 105 18.03 -8.69 -5.43
N CYS A 106 18.66 -7.86 -4.61
CA CYS A 106 19.73 -6.94 -5.01
C CYS A 106 21.05 -7.23 -4.26
N PHE A 107 21.33 -8.50 -4.00
CA PHE A 107 22.56 -8.95 -3.36
C PHE A 107 23.01 -10.30 -3.93
N GLU A 108 24.32 -10.55 -3.95
CA GLU A 108 24.90 -11.84 -4.27
C GLU A 108 25.16 -12.66 -2.98
N SER A 109 24.98 -13.96 -3.06
CA SER A 109 25.28 -14.88 -1.96
C SER A 109 25.64 -16.25 -2.54
N THR A 110 26.67 -16.86 -1.97
CA THR A 110 27.08 -18.24 -2.28
C THR A 110 26.16 -19.29 -1.64
N ASP A 111 25.51 -18.92 -0.53
CA ASP A 111 24.71 -19.85 0.28
C ASP A 111 23.25 -19.90 -0.16
N ILE A 112 22.79 -18.85 -0.83
CA ILE A 112 21.40 -18.74 -1.29
C ILE A 112 21.38 -18.86 -2.81
N VAL A 113 20.92 -19.98 -3.33
CA VAL A 113 20.81 -20.22 -4.78
C VAL A 113 19.71 -19.34 -5.38
N HIS A 114 20.03 -18.64 -6.48
CA HIS A 114 19.02 -17.95 -7.29
C HIS A 114 18.35 -18.90 -8.28
N VAL A 115 17.04 -18.83 -8.46
CA VAL A 115 16.29 -19.75 -9.35
C VAL A 115 16.78 -19.74 -10.80
N ALA A 116 17.27 -18.59 -11.30
CA ALA A 116 17.83 -18.45 -12.64
C ALA A 116 19.38 -18.71 -12.68
N GLY A 117 20.01 -19.10 -11.57
CA GLY A 117 21.46 -19.30 -11.47
C GLY A 117 22.30 -18.03 -11.44
N LYS A 118 21.71 -16.86 -11.71
CA LYS A 118 22.34 -15.53 -11.67
C LYS A 118 21.36 -14.53 -11.07
N VAL A 119 21.85 -13.61 -10.24
CA VAL A 119 21.05 -12.52 -9.70
C VAL A 119 20.92 -11.43 -10.78
N ASP A 120 19.68 -11.20 -11.20
CA ASP A 120 19.31 -10.14 -12.14
C ASP A 120 17.93 -9.59 -11.77
N PRO A 121 17.86 -8.52 -10.95
CA PRO A 121 16.59 -8.00 -10.46
C PRO A 121 15.66 -7.50 -11.56
N ILE A 122 16.21 -7.08 -12.72
CA ILE A 122 15.39 -6.62 -13.83
C ILE A 122 14.73 -7.80 -14.52
N ALA A 123 15.47 -8.88 -14.77
CA ALA A 123 14.93 -10.13 -15.31
C ALA A 123 13.86 -10.71 -14.36
N ASP A 124 14.07 -10.66 -13.05
CA ASP A 124 13.10 -11.11 -12.04
C ASP A 124 11.79 -10.31 -12.10
N ILE A 125 11.89 -8.98 -12.26
CA ILE A 125 10.73 -8.10 -12.43
C ILE A 125 9.98 -8.45 -13.72
N GLU A 126 10.69 -8.66 -14.82
CA GLU A 126 10.11 -8.98 -16.12
C GLU A 126 9.37 -10.32 -16.11
N VAL A 127 9.86 -11.32 -15.36
CA VAL A 127 9.15 -12.61 -15.18
C VAL A 127 7.77 -12.37 -14.54
N ILE A 128 7.71 -11.62 -13.44
CA ILE A 128 6.46 -11.33 -12.75
C ILE A 128 5.52 -10.49 -13.65
N ASP A 129 6.04 -9.42 -14.26
CA ASP A 129 5.24 -8.55 -15.14
C ASP A 129 4.68 -9.33 -16.34
N THR A 130 5.44 -10.28 -16.91
CA THR A 130 4.99 -11.15 -18.00
C THR A 130 3.82 -12.03 -17.57
N GLU A 131 3.94 -12.70 -16.42
CA GLU A 131 2.86 -13.58 -15.93
C GLU A 131 1.58 -12.80 -15.62
N LEU A 132 1.70 -11.59 -15.05
CA LEU A 132 0.56 -10.71 -14.81
C LEU A 132 -0.07 -10.21 -16.12
N ALA A 133 0.74 -9.87 -17.13
CA ALA A 133 0.27 -9.44 -18.44
C ALA A 133 -0.47 -10.56 -19.18
N LEU A 134 0.05 -11.79 -19.15
CA LEU A 134 -0.61 -12.96 -19.76
C LEU A 134 -1.98 -13.25 -19.10
N ALA A 135 -2.05 -13.11 -17.77
CA ALA A 135 -3.32 -13.27 -17.05
C ALA A 135 -4.36 -12.18 -17.43
N ASP A 136 -3.88 -10.93 -17.58
CA ASP A 136 -4.73 -9.81 -17.97
C ASP A 136 -5.17 -9.89 -19.42
N MET A 137 -4.33 -10.37 -20.32
CA MET A 137 -4.64 -10.56 -21.74
C MET A 137 -5.94 -11.31 -21.94
N SER A 138 -6.10 -12.44 -21.25
CA SER A 138 -7.32 -13.25 -21.31
C SER A 138 -8.59 -12.49 -20.84
N ALA A 139 -8.44 -11.57 -19.88
CA ALA A 139 -9.56 -10.75 -19.41
C ALA A 139 -9.90 -9.65 -20.42
N VAL A 140 -8.88 -9.01 -20.99
CA VAL A 140 -9.02 -7.95 -21.99
C VAL A 140 -9.65 -8.49 -23.27
N GLU A 141 -9.23 -9.66 -23.78
CA GLU A 141 -9.80 -10.30 -24.97
C GLU A 141 -11.29 -10.56 -24.80
N ARG A 142 -11.70 -11.12 -23.65
CA ARG A 142 -13.13 -11.30 -23.35
C ARG A 142 -13.89 -9.98 -23.27
N ALA A 143 -13.25 -8.90 -22.82
CA ALA A 143 -13.86 -7.58 -22.78
C ALA A 143 -14.01 -6.96 -24.18
N ILE A 144 -13.01 -7.13 -25.04
CA ILE A 144 -13.05 -6.73 -26.46
C ILE A 144 -14.22 -7.40 -27.16
N ASP A 145 -14.37 -8.72 -27.05
CA ASP A 145 -15.44 -9.49 -27.67
C ASP A 145 -16.83 -9.01 -27.23
N ARG A 146 -17.00 -8.70 -25.94
CA ARG A 146 -18.25 -8.16 -25.40
C ARG A 146 -18.56 -6.77 -25.96
N ALA A 147 -17.56 -5.87 -25.92
CA ALA A 147 -17.69 -4.52 -26.43
C ALA A 147 -17.96 -4.51 -27.95
N ALA A 148 -17.29 -5.36 -28.73
CA ALA A 148 -17.53 -5.52 -30.17
C ALA A 148 -18.94 -5.97 -30.49
N LYS A 149 -19.53 -6.86 -29.67
CA LYS A 149 -20.93 -7.28 -29.85
C LYS A 149 -21.91 -6.15 -29.54
N ALA A 150 -21.70 -5.42 -28.47
CA ALA A 150 -22.55 -4.29 -28.06
C ALA A 150 -22.44 -3.10 -29.04
N SER A 151 -21.26 -2.84 -29.59
CA SER A 151 -21.02 -1.74 -30.54
C SER A 151 -21.80 -1.90 -31.87
N LYS A 152 -22.18 -3.13 -32.27
CA LYS A 152 -22.99 -3.39 -33.46
C LYS A 152 -24.38 -2.75 -33.39
N GLY A 153 -24.89 -2.50 -32.18
CA GLY A 153 -26.13 -1.77 -31.92
C GLY A 153 -26.02 -0.24 -31.99
N GLY A 154 -24.83 0.31 -32.27
CA GLY A 154 -24.59 1.75 -32.32
C GLY A 154 -24.39 2.39 -30.93
N ASP A 155 -24.19 1.59 -29.89
CA ASP A 155 -23.89 2.06 -28.54
C ASP A 155 -22.52 2.77 -28.49
N LYS A 156 -22.55 4.07 -28.26
CA LYS A 156 -21.34 4.94 -28.23
C LYS A 156 -20.36 4.56 -27.11
N ASP A 157 -20.87 4.15 -25.98
CA ASP A 157 -20.04 3.71 -24.85
C ASP A 157 -19.33 2.39 -25.18
N ALA A 158 -20.05 1.45 -25.81
CA ALA A 158 -19.44 0.20 -26.24
C ALA A 158 -18.35 0.42 -27.30
N ILE A 159 -18.57 1.35 -28.26
CA ILE A 159 -17.56 1.72 -29.27
C ILE A 159 -16.31 2.32 -28.60
N ARG A 160 -16.49 3.23 -27.64
CA ARG A 160 -15.39 3.85 -26.89
C ARG A 160 -14.61 2.80 -26.07
N LYS A 161 -15.32 1.95 -25.32
CA LYS A 161 -14.71 0.85 -24.52
C LYS A 161 -13.97 -0.14 -25.43
N HIS A 162 -14.51 -0.48 -26.59
CA HIS A 162 -13.83 -1.36 -27.56
C HIS A 162 -12.47 -0.77 -27.99
N ALA A 163 -12.45 0.49 -28.41
CA ALA A 163 -11.20 1.16 -28.81
C ALA A 163 -10.18 1.26 -27.66
N LEU A 164 -10.64 1.51 -26.43
CA LEU A 164 -9.78 1.52 -25.25
C LEU A 164 -9.18 0.13 -25.00
N TYR A 165 -9.98 -0.92 -25.03
CA TYR A 165 -9.51 -2.28 -24.73
C TYR A 165 -8.55 -2.82 -25.80
N GLU A 166 -8.71 -2.43 -27.07
CA GLU A 166 -7.73 -2.72 -28.12
C GLU A 166 -6.37 -2.03 -27.84
N ARG A 167 -6.39 -0.79 -27.36
CA ARG A 167 -5.16 -0.09 -26.91
C ARG A 167 -4.50 -0.79 -25.72
N VAL A 168 -5.30 -1.25 -24.75
CA VAL A 168 -4.81 -2.02 -23.59
C VAL A 168 -4.21 -3.33 -24.05
N LYS A 169 -4.88 -4.07 -24.95
CA LYS A 169 -4.36 -5.32 -25.52
C LYS A 169 -2.99 -5.11 -26.15
N LYS A 170 -2.86 -4.13 -27.04
CA LYS A 170 -1.58 -3.80 -27.70
C LYS A 170 -0.48 -3.46 -26.69
N HIS A 171 -0.82 -2.77 -25.59
CA HIS A 171 0.14 -2.41 -24.54
C HIS A 171 0.62 -3.64 -23.76
N LEU A 172 -0.28 -4.59 -23.47
CA LEU A 172 0.02 -5.88 -22.85
C LEU A 172 0.80 -6.83 -23.77
N ASP A 173 0.55 -6.82 -25.09
CA ASP A 173 1.33 -7.58 -26.08
C ASP A 173 2.81 -7.17 -26.09
N ASP A 174 3.10 -5.90 -25.76
CA ASP A 174 4.48 -5.39 -25.57
C ASP A 174 5.03 -5.71 -24.16
N VAL A 175 4.35 -6.52 -23.35
CA VAL A 175 4.67 -6.82 -21.94
C VAL A 175 4.80 -5.57 -21.08
N LYS A 176 4.05 -4.51 -21.40
CA LYS A 176 4.02 -3.26 -20.63
C LYS A 176 2.86 -3.26 -19.65
N PRO A 177 3.09 -2.99 -18.35
CA PRO A 177 2.02 -2.93 -17.36
C PRO A 177 1.04 -1.79 -17.62
N VAL A 178 -0.26 -2.04 -17.47
CA VAL A 178 -1.34 -1.06 -17.70
C VAL A 178 -1.21 0.16 -16.79
N ARG A 179 -0.62 0.03 -15.59
CA ARG A 179 -0.31 1.16 -14.68
C ARG A 179 0.52 2.26 -15.32
N GLY A 180 1.33 1.93 -16.35
CA GLY A 180 2.15 2.89 -17.11
C GLY A 180 1.43 3.59 -18.26
N MET A 181 0.18 3.23 -18.57
CA MET A 181 -0.57 3.85 -19.64
C MET A 181 -1.04 5.27 -19.30
N GLN A 182 -0.93 6.18 -20.28
CA GLN A 182 -1.57 7.50 -20.19
C GLN A 182 -3.07 7.35 -20.46
N LEU A 183 -3.89 7.47 -19.43
CA LEU A 183 -5.33 7.27 -19.43
C LEU A 183 -6.06 8.49 -18.89
N THR A 184 -7.17 8.86 -19.51
CA THR A 184 -8.11 9.85 -18.97
C THR A 184 -8.79 9.30 -17.70
N LEU A 185 -9.48 10.17 -16.95
CA LEU A 185 -10.23 9.76 -15.77
C LEU A 185 -11.34 8.73 -16.15
N GLU A 186 -12.04 8.97 -17.25
CA GLU A 186 -13.10 8.10 -17.76
C GLU A 186 -12.53 6.72 -18.16
N GLU A 187 -11.42 6.70 -18.91
CA GLU A 187 -10.75 5.46 -19.31
C GLU A 187 -10.26 4.66 -18.08
N ARG A 188 -9.79 5.33 -17.03
CA ARG A 188 -9.39 4.67 -15.76
C ARG A 188 -10.59 3.98 -15.09
N LEU A 189 -11.77 4.59 -15.12
CA LEU A 189 -13.00 3.99 -14.58
C LEU A 189 -13.41 2.76 -15.39
N ASP A 190 -13.35 2.82 -16.72
CA ASP A 190 -13.65 1.69 -17.58
C ASP A 190 -12.70 0.50 -17.38
N ILE A 191 -11.38 0.77 -17.26
CA ILE A 191 -10.38 -0.26 -16.99
C ILE A 191 -10.55 -0.88 -15.61
N ARG A 192 -10.97 -0.10 -14.59
CA ARG A 192 -11.20 -0.61 -13.25
C ARG A 192 -12.22 -1.74 -13.20
N GLU A 193 -13.22 -1.72 -14.09
CA GLU A 193 -14.21 -2.80 -14.21
C GLU A 193 -13.58 -4.15 -14.59
N LEU A 194 -12.41 -4.14 -15.25
CA LEU A 194 -11.72 -5.36 -15.68
C LEU A 194 -10.85 -5.98 -14.58
N GLN A 195 -10.60 -5.27 -13.49
CA GLN A 195 -9.77 -5.70 -12.36
C GLN A 195 -8.40 -6.25 -12.80
N LEU A 196 -7.74 -5.53 -13.73
CA LEU A 196 -6.46 -5.93 -14.27
C LEU A 196 -5.37 -5.91 -13.21
N LEU A 197 -4.55 -6.96 -13.20
CA LEU A 197 -3.44 -7.13 -12.26
C LEU A 197 -2.32 -6.13 -12.53
N THR A 198 -2.01 -5.89 -13.80
CA THR A 198 -0.98 -4.95 -14.25
C THR A 198 -1.40 -3.48 -14.08
N ALA A 199 -2.68 -3.21 -13.79
CA ALA A 199 -3.18 -1.87 -13.47
C ALA A 199 -2.97 -1.50 -11.98
N LYS A 200 -2.67 -2.49 -11.12
CA LYS A 200 -2.43 -2.24 -9.69
C LYS A 200 -1.16 -1.43 -9.49
N PRO A 201 -1.15 -0.50 -8.52
CA PRO A 201 0.06 0.22 -8.14
C PRO A 201 1.10 -0.76 -7.56
N VAL A 202 2.38 -0.51 -7.87
CA VAL A 202 3.51 -1.34 -7.45
C VAL A 202 4.56 -0.48 -6.77
N MET A 203 5.14 -0.99 -5.68
CA MET A 203 6.42 -0.56 -5.15
C MET A 203 7.42 -1.71 -5.23
N TYR A 204 8.67 -1.39 -5.47
CA TYR A 204 9.76 -2.36 -5.41
C TYR A 204 10.41 -2.34 -4.03
N VAL A 205 10.48 -3.50 -3.40
CA VAL A 205 11.22 -3.71 -2.16
C VAL A 205 12.54 -4.37 -2.54
N ALA A 206 13.59 -3.55 -2.68
CA ALA A 206 14.91 -4.01 -3.07
C ALA A 206 15.62 -4.61 -1.84
N ASN A 207 15.70 -5.94 -1.78
CA ASN A 207 16.40 -6.63 -0.71
C ASN A 207 17.90 -6.63 -1.01
N VAL A 208 18.65 -5.88 -0.21
CA VAL A 208 20.10 -5.69 -0.32
C VAL A 208 20.84 -6.45 0.79
N SER A 209 22.18 -6.60 0.65
CA SER A 209 23.04 -7.02 1.78
C SER A 209 23.22 -5.86 2.77
N GLU A 210 23.78 -6.14 3.94
CA GLU A 210 24.08 -5.13 4.98
C GLU A 210 24.86 -3.93 4.46
N SER A 211 25.86 -4.17 3.60
CA SER A 211 26.67 -3.13 2.94
C SER A 211 26.11 -2.65 1.60
N GLY A 212 24.96 -3.18 1.18
CA GLY A 212 24.42 -3.01 -0.17
C GLY A 212 23.51 -1.80 -0.37
N PHE A 213 23.39 -0.91 0.61
CA PHE A 213 22.56 0.32 0.50
C PHE A 213 23.21 1.41 -0.36
N THR A 214 24.51 1.36 -0.55
CA THR A 214 25.27 2.32 -1.35
C THR A 214 26.16 1.59 -2.35
N ASN A 215 26.46 2.24 -3.50
CA ASN A 215 27.31 1.69 -4.55
C ASN A 215 26.90 0.29 -5.06
N ASN A 216 25.60 0.02 -5.07
CA ASN A 216 25.03 -1.25 -5.48
C ASN A 216 24.44 -1.14 -6.90
N PRO A 217 25.08 -1.73 -7.93
CA PRO A 217 24.60 -1.63 -9.30
C PRO A 217 23.25 -2.33 -9.52
N LEU A 218 22.92 -3.38 -8.74
CA LEU A 218 21.65 -4.10 -8.81
C LEU A 218 20.52 -3.19 -8.29
N LEU A 219 20.73 -2.51 -7.16
CA LEU A 219 19.80 -1.52 -6.62
C LEU A 219 19.61 -0.35 -7.61
N ALA A 220 20.70 0.21 -8.15
CA ALA A 220 20.63 1.30 -9.11
C ALA A 220 19.82 0.92 -10.38
N ALA A 221 19.91 -0.33 -10.83
CA ALA A 221 19.10 -0.84 -11.94
C ALA A 221 17.61 -0.84 -11.61
N VAL A 222 17.23 -1.27 -10.40
CA VAL A 222 15.83 -1.26 -9.93
C VAL A 222 15.31 0.16 -9.79
N GLU A 223 16.11 1.08 -9.23
CA GLU A 223 15.75 2.50 -9.11
C GLU A 223 15.50 3.14 -10.47
N LYS A 224 16.36 2.87 -11.44
CA LYS A 224 16.20 3.35 -12.82
C LYS A 224 14.92 2.80 -13.46
N ARG A 225 14.62 1.52 -13.27
CA ARG A 225 13.38 0.89 -13.77
C ARG A 225 12.16 1.56 -13.14
N ALA A 226 12.15 1.69 -11.82
CA ALA A 226 11.06 2.29 -11.07
C ALA A 226 10.80 3.76 -11.47
N ALA A 227 11.86 4.54 -11.66
CA ALA A 227 11.75 5.94 -12.13
C ALA A 227 11.05 6.03 -13.49
N GLY A 228 11.31 5.08 -14.41
CA GLY A 228 10.64 5.00 -15.71
C GLY A 228 9.14 4.68 -15.62
N GLU A 229 8.69 4.07 -14.53
CA GLU A 229 7.29 3.68 -14.29
C GLU A 229 6.58 4.62 -13.30
N GLY A 230 7.28 5.54 -12.65
CA GLY A 230 6.76 6.34 -11.55
C GLY A 230 6.49 5.53 -10.28
N ALA A 231 7.17 4.39 -10.13
CA ALA A 231 7.07 3.51 -8.96
C ALA A 231 8.06 3.91 -7.86
N VAL A 232 7.76 3.54 -6.63
CA VAL A 232 8.62 3.79 -5.46
C VAL A 232 9.55 2.59 -5.25
N VAL A 233 10.80 2.84 -4.87
CA VAL A 233 11.75 1.82 -4.41
C VAL A 233 12.03 2.01 -2.93
N VAL A 234 11.97 0.92 -2.16
CA VAL A 234 12.39 0.87 -0.76
C VAL A 234 13.50 -0.17 -0.64
N ALA A 235 14.72 0.28 -0.40
CA ALA A 235 15.84 -0.63 -0.11
C ALA A 235 15.76 -1.10 1.34
N VAL A 236 15.85 -2.42 1.56
CA VAL A 236 15.84 -3.07 2.89
C VAL A 236 16.88 -4.19 2.91
N CYS A 237 17.41 -4.51 4.09
CA CYS A 237 18.13 -5.75 4.31
C CYS A 237 17.23 -6.67 5.15
N ALA A 238 16.61 -7.66 4.51
CA ALA A 238 15.65 -8.54 5.18
C ALA A 238 16.27 -9.32 6.36
N ALA A 239 17.57 -9.58 6.35
CA ALA A 239 18.30 -10.19 7.46
C ALA A 239 18.34 -9.25 8.68
N ILE A 240 18.79 -8.00 8.49
CA ILE A 240 18.80 -6.97 9.54
C ILE A 240 17.38 -6.74 10.08
N GLU A 241 16.38 -6.65 9.22
CA GLU A 241 14.99 -6.44 9.66
C GLU A 241 14.48 -7.60 10.52
N ALA A 242 14.87 -8.84 10.18
CA ALA A 242 14.52 -10.01 10.97
C ALA A 242 15.20 -10.00 12.36
N GLU A 243 16.38 -9.45 12.50
CA GLU A 243 17.08 -9.25 13.78
C GLU A 243 16.41 -8.13 14.60
N ILE A 244 16.21 -6.94 13.98
CA ILE A 244 15.52 -5.80 14.61
C ILE A 244 14.14 -6.20 15.18
N ALA A 245 13.40 -7.03 14.44
CA ALA A 245 12.08 -7.50 14.85
C ALA A 245 12.11 -8.44 16.08
N GLN A 246 13.29 -8.88 16.54
CA GLN A 246 13.46 -9.71 17.73
C GLN A 246 13.90 -8.92 18.96
N LEU A 247 14.36 -7.68 18.78
CA LEU A 247 14.86 -6.82 19.83
C LEU A 247 13.71 -6.10 20.56
N ASP A 248 13.92 -5.83 21.85
CA ASP A 248 13.04 -4.91 22.54
C ASP A 248 13.29 -3.44 22.10
N GLU A 249 12.47 -2.51 22.57
CA GLU A 249 12.50 -1.13 22.09
C GLU A 249 13.84 -0.41 22.40
N ALA A 250 14.46 -0.69 23.56
CA ALA A 250 15.71 -0.08 23.96
C ALA A 250 16.89 -0.60 23.14
N ASP A 251 16.99 -1.92 23.00
CA ASP A 251 18.04 -2.58 22.21
C ASP A 251 17.91 -2.24 20.72
N ARG A 252 16.67 -2.08 20.23
CA ARG A 252 16.39 -1.67 18.85
C ARG A 252 16.98 -0.29 18.53
N ALA A 253 16.81 0.68 19.43
CA ALA A 253 17.33 2.03 19.25
C ALA A 253 18.86 2.05 19.16
N ASP A 254 19.53 1.30 20.03
CA ASP A 254 20.99 1.18 20.03
C ASP A 254 21.51 0.45 18.79
N PHE A 255 20.84 -0.62 18.37
CA PHE A 255 21.21 -1.39 17.16
C PHE A 255 21.07 -0.55 15.88
N LEU A 256 19.97 0.21 15.74
CA LEU A 256 19.81 1.13 14.62
C LEU A 256 20.91 2.19 14.57
N LYS A 257 21.29 2.74 15.73
CA LYS A 257 22.36 3.72 15.83
C LYS A 257 23.70 3.14 15.44
N GLU A 258 24.02 1.91 15.85
CA GLU A 258 25.24 1.20 15.48
C GLU A 258 25.34 0.98 13.97
N LEU A 259 24.21 0.65 13.33
CA LEU A 259 24.12 0.49 11.89
C LEU A 259 24.05 1.82 11.10
N GLY A 260 23.97 2.96 11.79
CA GLY A 260 23.80 4.27 11.16
C GLY A 260 22.44 4.46 10.47
N LEU A 261 21.42 3.70 10.88
CA LEU A 261 20.07 3.76 10.35
C LEU A 261 19.21 4.70 11.22
N ALA A 262 18.45 5.58 10.57
CA ALA A 262 17.54 6.50 11.27
C ALA A 262 16.26 5.78 11.75
N GLU A 263 15.86 4.71 11.06
CA GLU A 263 14.65 3.93 11.33
C GLU A 263 14.75 2.54 10.68
N PRO A 264 13.93 1.55 11.13
CA PRO A 264 13.82 0.26 10.46
C PRO A 264 13.39 0.41 8.99
N GLY A 265 13.94 -0.43 8.13
CA GLY A 265 13.53 -0.49 6.73
C GLY A 265 12.07 -0.93 6.56
N LEU A 266 11.58 -1.78 7.47
CA LEU A 266 10.17 -2.18 7.52
C LEU A 266 9.22 -0.99 7.69
N ASP A 267 9.56 -0.01 8.51
CA ASP A 267 8.75 1.21 8.69
C ASP A 267 8.60 1.97 7.37
N ARG A 268 9.68 2.01 6.58
CA ARG A 268 9.65 2.60 5.22
C ARG A 268 8.80 1.78 4.26
N VAL A 269 8.83 0.44 4.34
CA VAL A 269 7.96 -0.46 3.54
C VAL A 269 6.50 -0.24 3.90
N ILE A 270 6.18 -0.16 5.19
CA ILE A 270 4.81 0.04 5.68
C ILE A 270 4.27 1.39 5.20
N ARG A 271 5.03 2.48 5.37
CA ARG A 271 4.63 3.82 4.88
C ARG A 271 4.58 3.88 3.37
N GLY A 272 5.51 3.20 2.67
CA GLY A 272 5.49 3.07 1.22
C GLY A 272 4.20 2.40 0.73
N GLY A 273 3.82 1.28 1.33
CA GLY A 273 2.56 0.58 1.03
C GLY A 273 1.33 1.44 1.31
N TYR A 274 1.33 2.15 2.42
CA TYR A 274 0.25 3.06 2.81
C TYR A 274 0.07 4.19 1.79
N THR A 275 1.15 4.82 1.38
CA THR A 275 1.16 5.88 0.35
C THR A 275 0.75 5.33 -1.02
N LEU A 276 1.26 4.15 -1.40
CA LEU A 276 0.96 3.48 -2.66
C LEU A 276 -0.53 3.20 -2.83
N LEU A 277 -1.19 2.86 -1.73
CA LEU A 277 -2.63 2.62 -1.66
C LEU A 277 -3.48 3.90 -1.74
N GLY A 278 -2.83 5.06 -1.83
CA GLY A 278 -3.49 6.36 -1.86
C GLY A 278 -4.23 6.68 -0.56
N LEU A 279 -3.67 6.24 0.57
CA LEU A 279 -4.22 6.45 1.89
C LEU A 279 -3.67 7.73 2.52
N LEU A 280 -4.44 8.27 3.45
CA LEU A 280 -4.03 9.33 4.34
C LEU A 280 -4.58 9.09 5.75
N THR A 281 -3.92 9.72 6.72
CA THR A 281 -4.27 9.62 8.13
C THR A 281 -4.89 10.92 8.63
N TYR A 282 -5.99 10.81 9.35
CA TYR A 282 -6.51 11.85 10.22
C TYR A 282 -6.59 11.34 11.66
N PHE A 283 -6.71 12.24 12.63
CA PHE A 283 -6.70 11.89 14.05
C PHE A 283 -7.98 12.33 14.74
N THR A 284 -8.40 11.53 15.71
CA THR A 284 -9.32 11.94 16.78
C THR A 284 -8.54 11.97 18.09
N VAL A 285 -8.66 13.04 18.84
CA VAL A 285 -7.86 13.28 20.05
C VAL A 285 -8.79 13.53 21.23
N GLY A 286 -8.58 12.77 22.31
CA GLY A 286 -9.34 12.90 23.54
C GLY A 286 -8.66 12.24 24.73
N PRO A 287 -9.09 12.57 25.99
CA PRO A 287 -8.47 12.01 27.21
C PRO A 287 -8.56 10.49 27.31
N LYS A 288 -9.65 9.88 26.83
CA LYS A 288 -9.82 8.43 26.86
C LYS A 288 -9.04 7.71 25.75
N GLU A 289 -9.00 8.33 24.55
CA GLU A 289 -8.41 7.73 23.37
C GLU A 289 -7.91 8.81 22.41
N THR A 290 -6.66 8.66 21.96
CA THR A 290 -6.14 9.30 20.75
C THR A 290 -5.92 8.23 19.70
N ARG A 291 -6.53 8.43 18.51
CA ARG A 291 -6.53 7.41 17.48
C ARG A 291 -6.25 7.98 16.10
N ALA A 292 -5.44 7.28 15.34
CA ALA A 292 -5.22 7.51 13.92
C ALA A 292 -6.23 6.70 13.10
N TRP A 293 -6.81 7.34 12.09
CA TRP A 293 -7.80 6.75 11.19
C TRP A 293 -7.33 6.83 9.76
N THR A 294 -7.65 5.81 8.98
CA THR A 294 -7.28 5.73 7.56
C THR A 294 -8.45 6.10 6.67
N VAL A 295 -8.22 6.98 5.71
CA VAL A 295 -9.15 7.25 4.61
C VAL A 295 -8.41 7.27 3.27
N ARG A 296 -9.12 7.08 2.17
CA ARG A 296 -8.55 7.29 0.83
C ARG A 296 -8.36 8.79 0.56
N LYS A 297 -7.30 9.15 -0.11
CA LYS A 297 -7.07 10.52 -0.58
C LYS A 297 -8.26 10.97 -1.43
N GLY A 298 -8.79 12.16 -1.12
CA GLY A 298 -10.00 12.67 -1.76
C GLY A 298 -11.30 12.34 -1.03
N SER A 299 -11.26 11.63 0.10
CA SER A 299 -12.45 11.38 0.93
C SER A 299 -12.98 12.67 1.55
N THR A 300 -14.31 12.80 1.59
CA THR A 300 -15.01 13.90 2.24
C THR A 300 -15.11 13.69 3.77
N ALA A 301 -15.42 14.74 4.50
CA ALA A 301 -15.61 14.68 5.96
C ALA A 301 -16.71 13.68 6.39
N PRO A 302 -17.87 13.57 5.74
CA PRO A 302 -18.84 12.50 6.04
C PRO A 302 -18.27 11.10 5.84
N GLN A 303 -17.52 10.86 4.74
CA GLN A 303 -16.88 9.57 4.48
C GLN A 303 -15.86 9.23 5.56
N ALA A 304 -15.09 10.21 6.03
CA ALA A 304 -14.17 10.01 7.15
C ALA A 304 -14.93 9.69 8.45
N ALA A 305 -16.03 10.38 8.75
CA ALA A 305 -16.89 10.06 9.88
C ALA A 305 -17.43 8.62 9.78
N GLY A 306 -17.76 8.15 8.57
CA GLY A 306 -18.23 6.80 8.27
C GLY A 306 -17.20 5.71 8.57
N VAL A 307 -15.89 6.02 8.51
CA VAL A 307 -14.84 5.09 8.92
C VAL A 307 -14.89 4.78 10.42
N ILE A 308 -15.36 5.74 11.23
CA ILE A 308 -15.55 5.54 12.68
C ILE A 308 -16.81 4.72 12.92
N HIS A 309 -17.93 5.15 12.37
CA HIS A 309 -19.21 4.47 12.44
C HIS A 309 -20.15 4.93 11.31
N THR A 310 -20.93 4.03 10.73
CA THR A 310 -21.88 4.35 9.64
C THR A 310 -22.90 5.41 10.03
N ASP A 311 -23.35 5.43 11.30
CA ASP A 311 -24.29 6.45 11.79
C ASP A 311 -23.68 7.86 11.79
N PHE A 312 -22.35 7.97 11.96
CA PHE A 312 -21.65 9.25 11.90
C PHE A 312 -21.64 9.83 10.49
N GLU A 313 -21.59 8.97 9.46
CA GLU A 313 -21.72 9.40 8.07
C GLU A 313 -23.14 9.85 7.77
N HIS A 314 -24.13 9.05 8.13
CA HIS A 314 -25.55 9.35 7.86
C HIS A 314 -26.04 10.58 8.63
N GLY A 315 -25.68 10.69 9.90
CA GLY A 315 -26.05 11.82 10.76
C GLY A 315 -25.10 13.01 10.71
N PHE A 316 -24.14 13.06 9.78
CA PHE A 316 -23.12 14.09 9.73
C PHE A 316 -23.71 15.50 9.64
N ILE A 317 -23.30 16.37 10.56
CA ILE A 317 -23.67 17.80 10.59
C ILE A 317 -22.49 18.65 10.12
N ARG A 318 -21.33 18.52 10.78
CA ARG A 318 -20.11 19.26 10.49
C ARG A 318 -18.90 18.57 11.14
N ALA A 319 -17.71 18.92 10.71
CA ALA A 319 -16.45 18.58 11.37
C ALA A 319 -15.78 19.84 11.94
N GLU A 320 -15.24 19.73 13.14
CA GLU A 320 -14.32 20.69 13.72
C GLU A 320 -12.92 20.19 13.38
N VAL A 321 -12.14 20.98 12.63
CA VAL A 321 -10.87 20.54 12.05
C VAL A 321 -9.74 21.48 12.43
N ILE A 322 -8.65 20.92 12.93
CA ILE A 322 -7.40 21.61 13.23
C ILE A 322 -6.28 20.89 12.52
N ALA A 323 -5.41 21.58 11.80
CA ALA A 323 -4.23 20.95 11.22
C ALA A 323 -3.29 20.49 12.34
N PHE A 324 -2.60 19.34 12.16
CA PHE A 324 -1.68 18.79 13.16
C PHE A 324 -0.69 19.86 13.69
N ALA A 325 -0.02 20.59 12.80
CA ALA A 325 0.94 21.62 13.20
C ALA A 325 0.32 22.72 14.07
N ASP A 326 -0.90 23.14 13.76
CA ASP A 326 -1.63 24.16 14.54
C ASP A 326 -2.09 23.61 15.89
N TYR A 327 -2.43 22.32 15.97
CA TYR A 327 -2.80 21.65 17.22
C TYR A 327 -1.59 21.56 18.18
N ILE A 328 -0.40 21.19 17.65
CA ILE A 328 0.84 21.15 18.43
C ILE A 328 1.22 22.56 18.90
N ALA A 329 1.22 23.56 17.99
CA ALA A 329 1.56 24.95 18.32
C ALA A 329 0.63 25.55 19.38
N GLY A 330 -0.66 25.21 19.30
CA GLY A 330 -1.68 25.62 20.27
C GLY A 330 -1.66 24.83 21.58
N LYS A 331 -0.79 23.80 21.71
CA LYS A 331 -0.76 22.88 22.86
C LYS A 331 -2.15 22.27 23.12
N GLY A 332 -2.86 21.95 22.07
CA GLY A 332 -4.19 21.35 22.10
C GLY A 332 -5.30 22.20 21.46
N GLU A 333 -6.52 21.69 21.55
CA GLU A 333 -7.70 22.30 20.91
C GLU A 333 -7.98 23.74 21.40
N ALA A 334 -7.85 23.99 22.71
CA ALA A 334 -8.17 25.30 23.28
C ALA A 334 -7.27 26.41 22.71
N GLY A 335 -5.95 26.22 22.73
CA GLY A 335 -5.03 27.23 22.20
C GLY A 335 -5.10 27.35 20.67
N ALA A 336 -5.34 26.26 19.95
CA ALA A 336 -5.58 26.34 18.52
C ALA A 336 -6.87 27.14 18.19
N LYS A 337 -7.92 26.98 18.99
CA LYS A 337 -9.16 27.76 18.88
C LYS A 337 -8.95 29.23 19.18
N GLU A 338 -8.24 29.59 20.24
CA GLU A 338 -7.87 30.96 20.58
C GLU A 338 -7.04 31.62 19.46
N ALA A 339 -6.16 30.87 18.83
CA ALA A 339 -5.39 31.32 17.67
C ALA A 339 -6.20 31.39 16.35
N GLY A 340 -7.50 31.07 16.37
CA GLY A 340 -8.35 31.07 15.19
C GLY A 340 -8.05 29.96 14.17
N LYS A 341 -7.43 28.86 14.62
CA LYS A 341 -7.01 27.75 13.77
C LYS A 341 -8.02 26.59 13.71
N LEU A 342 -9.03 26.60 14.58
CA LEU A 342 -10.14 25.66 14.52
C LEU A 342 -11.09 26.08 13.40
N ARG A 343 -11.28 25.22 12.41
CA ARG A 343 -12.16 25.40 11.27
C ARG A 343 -13.43 24.59 11.44
N LEU A 344 -14.56 25.14 11.02
CA LEU A 344 -15.84 24.44 10.93
C LEU A 344 -16.06 24.05 9.48
N GLU A 345 -16.03 22.77 9.20
CA GLU A 345 -16.07 22.24 7.84
C GLU A 345 -17.36 21.47 7.58
N GLY A 346 -17.93 21.64 6.38
CA GLY A 346 -19.16 21.00 5.95
C GLY A 346 -18.93 19.70 5.20
N LYS A 347 -20.01 19.21 4.53
CA LYS A 347 -20.03 17.91 3.84
C LYS A 347 -19.04 17.79 2.68
N GLU A 348 -18.72 18.92 2.04
CA GLU A 348 -17.83 18.97 0.86
C GLU A 348 -16.35 19.06 1.22
N TYR A 349 -16.03 19.15 2.51
CA TYR A 349 -14.65 19.25 2.94
C TYR A 349 -13.89 17.96 2.60
N ILE A 350 -12.78 18.10 1.86
CA ILE A 350 -11.86 17.02 1.56
C ILE A 350 -10.82 16.92 2.67
N VAL A 351 -10.78 15.79 3.35
CA VAL A 351 -9.86 15.51 4.46
C VAL A 351 -8.42 15.58 3.99
N LYS A 352 -7.59 16.21 4.80
CA LYS A 352 -6.15 16.36 4.54
C LYS A 352 -5.33 15.49 5.48
N GLU A 353 -4.14 15.16 5.01
CA GLU A 353 -3.15 14.41 5.81
C GLU A 353 -2.83 15.17 7.10
N GLY A 354 -3.00 14.49 8.24
CA GLY A 354 -2.72 15.05 9.55
C GLY A 354 -3.82 15.95 10.15
N ASP A 355 -5.02 16.00 9.56
CA ASP A 355 -6.13 16.71 10.19
C ASP A 355 -6.48 16.08 11.55
N VAL A 356 -6.61 16.90 12.58
CA VAL A 356 -7.22 16.52 13.86
C VAL A 356 -8.70 16.92 13.79
N MET A 357 -9.58 15.92 13.89
CA MET A 357 -11.00 16.07 13.56
C MET A 357 -11.91 15.67 14.72
N HIS A 358 -12.94 16.49 14.95
CA HIS A 358 -14.04 16.17 15.83
C HIS A 358 -15.36 16.27 15.05
N PHE A 359 -16.06 15.14 14.91
CA PHE A 359 -17.30 15.07 14.16
C PHE A 359 -18.51 15.40 15.03
N ARG A 360 -19.39 16.28 14.51
CA ARG A 360 -20.72 16.57 15.07
C ARG A 360 -21.74 15.88 14.19
N PHE A 361 -22.52 15.02 14.78
CA PHE A 361 -23.55 14.23 14.11
C PHE A 361 -24.80 14.14 14.97
N ASN A 362 -25.92 13.81 14.34
CA ASN A 362 -27.19 13.53 14.99
C ASN A 362 -27.65 12.14 14.54
N VAL A 363 -28.02 11.29 15.50
CA VAL A 363 -28.45 9.88 15.27
C VAL A 363 -29.95 9.84 15.46
#